data_10b16f7affe6891f78a05a404996b52d
#
_entry.id   10b16f7affe6891f78a05a404996b52d
#
_cell.length_a   1.000
_cell.length_b   1.000
_cell.length_c   1.000
_cell.angle_alpha   90.00
_cell.angle_beta   90.00
_cell.angle_gamma   90.00
#
_symmetry.space_group_name_H-M   'P 1'
#
loop_
_entity.id
_entity.type
_entity.pdbx_description
1 polymer ?
#
loop_
_entity_poly.entity_id
_entity_poly.type
_entity_poly.pdbx_seq_one_letter_code
_entity_poly.pdbx_strand_id
1 'polypeptide(L)'
;MQRTILCVGLLVSSTATAMAAETGLASFYPGIGKRNEMTCAHRSHPFGKRLRVSHGKVSIECRVNDRGPFIRGRIIDVSTSAARALGMIDAGVVRVVVEPVIDSKPAVHPIEISSVPTGVL
;
A
#
# COMPACT_ATOMS: atom_id res chain seq x y z
N MET A 1 -16.90 49.91 -31.06
CA MET A 1 -16.45 48.55 -31.37
C MET A 1 -15.83 47.92 -30.11
N GLN A 2 -16.61 47.10 -29.43
CA GLN A 2 -16.17 46.44 -28.20
C GLN A 2 -15.58 45.09 -28.57
N ARG A 3 -14.28 44.96 -28.36
CA ARG A 3 -13.60 43.68 -28.51
C ARG A 3 -13.71 42.90 -27.19
N THR A 4 -14.59 41.93 -27.17
CA THR A 4 -14.70 40.99 -26.05
C THR A 4 -13.53 40.01 -26.10
N ILE A 5 -12.60 40.14 -25.18
CA ILE A 5 -11.53 39.16 -24.99
C ILE A 5 -12.12 38.03 -24.18
N LEU A 6 -12.33 36.88 -24.82
CA LEU A 6 -12.74 35.65 -24.15
C LEU A 6 -11.51 35.00 -23.50
N CYS A 7 -11.34 35.15 -22.22
CA CYS A 7 -10.35 34.37 -21.45
C CYS A 7 -10.86 32.93 -21.30
N VAL A 8 -10.35 32.05 -22.14
CA VAL A 8 -10.54 30.61 -21.96
C VAL A 8 -9.59 30.18 -20.84
N GLY A 9 -10.14 30.08 -19.66
CA GLY A 9 -9.43 29.47 -18.54
C GLY A 9 -9.25 27.98 -18.78
N LEU A 10 -8.02 27.54 -18.98
CA LEU A 10 -7.66 26.13 -19.08
C LEU A 10 -7.74 25.54 -17.66
N LEU A 11 -8.84 24.87 -17.36
CA LEU A 11 -8.97 24.06 -16.16
C LEU A 11 -8.11 22.81 -16.31
N VAL A 12 -6.91 22.86 -15.74
CA VAL A 12 -6.08 21.67 -15.58
C VAL A 12 -6.71 20.80 -14.49
N SER A 13 -7.50 19.84 -14.92
CA SER A 13 -8.02 18.83 -14.01
C SER A 13 -6.89 17.89 -13.61
N SER A 14 -6.31 18.12 -12.45
CA SER A 14 -5.34 17.20 -11.86
C SER A 14 -6.08 15.96 -11.40
N THR A 15 -6.11 14.93 -12.23
CA THR A 15 -6.60 13.61 -11.82
C THR A 15 -5.55 12.97 -10.93
N ALA A 16 -5.69 13.15 -9.63
CA ALA A 16 -4.98 12.31 -8.69
C ALA A 16 -5.48 10.88 -8.90
N THR A 17 -4.62 10.02 -9.43
CA THR A 17 -4.89 8.58 -9.51
C THR A 17 -4.89 8.04 -8.10
N ALA A 18 -6.05 8.02 -7.45
CA ALA A 18 -6.21 7.28 -6.21
C ALA A 18 -6.00 5.80 -6.53
N MET A 19 -4.99 5.17 -5.93
CA MET A 19 -4.82 3.73 -6.02
C MET A 19 -6.02 3.08 -5.33
N ALA A 20 -6.88 2.44 -6.13
CA ALA A 20 -8.13 1.88 -5.65
C ALA A 20 -7.88 0.76 -4.64
N ALA A 21 -8.62 0.77 -3.54
CA ALA A 21 -8.69 -0.34 -2.62
C ALA A 21 -9.33 -1.55 -3.32
N GLU A 22 -8.78 -2.74 -3.08
CA GLU A 22 -9.34 -4.00 -3.54
C GLU A 22 -10.14 -4.65 -2.42
N THR A 23 -11.32 -5.14 -2.72
CA THR A 23 -12.15 -5.91 -1.79
C THR A 23 -12.31 -7.33 -2.29
N GLY A 24 -12.08 -8.30 -1.43
CA GLY A 24 -12.23 -9.71 -1.77
C GLY A 24 -11.89 -10.62 -0.60
N LEU A 25 -11.62 -11.89 -0.90
CA LEU A 25 -11.32 -12.89 0.09
C LEU A 25 -9.81 -13.00 0.32
N ALA A 26 -9.43 -13.13 1.57
CA ALA A 26 -8.09 -13.50 2.00
C ALA A 26 -8.07 -14.91 2.55
N SER A 27 -7.02 -15.64 2.26
CA SER A 27 -6.64 -16.86 2.97
C SER A 27 -5.25 -16.70 3.58
N PHE A 28 -4.75 -17.70 4.26
CA PHE A 28 -3.39 -17.66 4.79
C PHE A 28 -2.65 -18.97 4.53
N TYR A 29 -1.34 -18.89 4.57
CA TYR A 29 -0.43 -20.02 4.37
C TYR A 29 0.77 -19.90 5.30
N PRO A 30 1.48 -21.01 5.58
CA PRO A 30 2.76 -20.92 6.23
C PRO A 30 3.72 -20.10 5.38
N GLY A 31 3.99 -18.86 5.79
CA GLY A 31 4.73 -17.91 4.96
C GLY A 31 6.17 -18.35 4.68
N ILE A 32 6.65 -18.00 3.52
CA ILE A 32 8.07 -18.08 3.16
C ILE A 32 8.73 -16.83 3.72
N GLY A 33 9.53 -16.98 4.76
CA GLY A 33 10.22 -15.85 5.37
C GLY A 33 10.62 -16.14 6.80
N LYS A 34 11.08 -15.11 7.47
CA LYS A 34 11.44 -15.21 8.88
C LYS A 34 10.19 -15.47 9.74
N ARG A 35 10.36 -16.29 10.77
CA ARG A 35 9.30 -16.52 11.75
C ARG A 35 8.80 -15.18 12.30
N ASN A 36 7.50 -14.99 12.32
CA ASN A 36 6.81 -13.77 12.73
C ASN A 36 6.86 -12.58 11.73
N GLU A 37 7.41 -12.76 10.55
CA GLU A 37 7.32 -11.73 9.51
C GLU A 37 5.90 -11.71 8.91
N MET A 38 5.33 -10.52 8.77
CA MET A 38 4.06 -10.34 8.08
C MET A 38 4.31 -10.17 6.60
N THR A 39 4.07 -11.23 5.84
CA THR A 39 4.21 -11.28 4.39
C THR A 39 2.90 -11.68 3.72
N CYS A 40 2.82 -11.47 2.43
CA CYS A 40 1.65 -11.83 1.65
C CYS A 40 1.99 -12.15 0.20
N ALA A 41 1.11 -12.94 -0.42
CA ALA A 41 1.10 -13.19 -1.84
C ALA A 41 0.03 -12.30 -2.50
N HIS A 42 0.39 -11.65 -3.58
CA HIS A 42 -0.51 -10.84 -4.39
C HIS A 42 -0.18 -11.02 -5.87
N ARG A 43 -1.22 -10.99 -6.72
CA ARG A 43 -1.06 -11.28 -8.15
C ARG A 43 -0.26 -10.24 -8.91
N SER A 44 -0.37 -8.98 -8.56
CA SER A 44 0.14 -7.87 -9.37
C SER A 44 0.99 -6.84 -8.64
N HIS A 45 0.81 -6.65 -7.34
CA HIS A 45 1.64 -5.70 -6.61
C HIS A 45 3.12 -6.12 -6.63
N PRO A 46 4.05 -5.18 -6.80
CA PRO A 46 5.48 -5.51 -6.85
C PRO A 46 5.98 -6.20 -5.58
N PHE A 47 6.96 -7.08 -5.73
CA PHE A 47 7.66 -7.64 -4.58
C PHE A 47 8.30 -6.53 -3.74
N GLY A 48 8.17 -6.65 -2.43
CA GLY A 48 8.62 -5.66 -1.48
C GLY A 48 7.59 -4.57 -1.18
N LYS A 49 6.52 -4.46 -1.96
CA LYS A 49 5.45 -3.51 -1.68
C LYS A 49 4.75 -3.87 -0.37
N ARG A 50 4.49 -2.88 0.44
CA ARG A 50 3.69 -3.04 1.66
C ARG A 50 2.23 -2.79 1.34
N LEU A 51 1.39 -3.69 1.79
CA LEU A 51 -0.06 -3.62 1.64
C LEU A 51 -0.70 -3.56 3.02
N ARG A 52 -1.69 -2.69 3.16
CA ARG A 52 -2.58 -2.70 4.32
C ARG A 52 -3.74 -3.63 4.03
N VAL A 53 -3.96 -4.58 4.92
CA VAL A 53 -5.06 -5.54 4.86
C VAL A 53 -5.97 -5.29 6.05
N SER A 54 -7.23 -5.03 5.77
CA SER A 54 -8.23 -4.73 6.80
C SER A 54 -9.32 -5.79 6.81
N HIS A 55 -9.60 -6.31 7.99
CA HIS A 55 -10.71 -7.22 8.26
C HIS A 55 -11.53 -6.67 9.43
N GLY A 56 -12.74 -6.21 9.14
CA GLY A 56 -13.54 -5.51 10.14
C GLY A 56 -12.82 -4.27 10.66
N LYS A 57 -12.61 -4.20 11.97
CA LYS A 57 -11.92 -3.08 12.62
C LYS A 57 -10.41 -3.28 12.77
N VAL A 58 -9.88 -4.41 12.33
CA VAL A 58 -8.48 -4.76 12.47
C VAL A 58 -7.77 -4.55 11.14
N SER A 59 -6.64 -3.89 11.18
CA SER A 59 -5.75 -3.70 10.02
C SER A 59 -4.34 -4.12 10.35
N ILE A 60 -3.68 -4.76 9.40
CA ILE A 60 -2.27 -5.09 9.46
C ILE A 60 -1.56 -4.62 8.18
N GLU A 61 -0.26 -4.59 8.21
CA GLU A 61 0.54 -4.40 7.01
C GLU A 61 1.35 -5.66 6.71
N CYS A 62 1.37 -6.07 5.45
CA CYS A 62 2.19 -7.18 4.99
C CYS A 62 3.06 -6.76 3.80
N ARG A 63 4.20 -7.42 3.65
CA ARG A 63 5.10 -7.20 2.52
C ARG A 63 4.88 -8.27 1.46
N VAL A 64 4.67 -7.87 0.23
CA VAL A 64 4.51 -8.79 -0.90
C VAL A 64 5.82 -9.52 -1.17
N ASN A 65 5.81 -10.83 -1.08
CA ASN A 65 6.97 -11.68 -1.36
C ASN A 65 6.66 -12.91 -2.20
N ASP A 66 5.42 -13.04 -2.68
CA ASP A 66 4.99 -14.18 -3.49
C ASP A 66 3.86 -13.79 -4.44
N ARG A 67 3.57 -14.64 -5.42
CA ARG A 67 2.48 -14.49 -6.39
C ARG A 67 1.31 -15.42 -6.05
N GLY A 68 0.13 -14.97 -6.35
CA GLY A 68 -1.16 -15.59 -6.04
C GLY A 68 -1.99 -14.69 -5.14
N PRO A 69 -3.14 -15.18 -4.65
CA PRO A 69 -3.79 -16.45 -4.97
C PRO A 69 -4.39 -16.50 -6.38
N PHE A 70 -4.56 -17.71 -6.92
CA PHE A 70 -5.16 -17.91 -8.25
C PHE A 70 -6.53 -18.56 -8.17
N ILE A 71 -7.15 -18.54 -7.01
CA ILE A 71 -8.50 -19.02 -6.76
C ILE A 71 -9.47 -17.85 -6.92
N ARG A 72 -10.55 -18.08 -7.65
CA ARG A 72 -11.58 -17.07 -7.93
C ARG A 72 -12.12 -16.46 -6.64
N GLY A 73 -12.19 -15.13 -6.60
CA GLY A 73 -12.67 -14.36 -5.45
C GLY A 73 -11.62 -14.10 -4.36
N ARG A 74 -10.50 -14.80 -4.38
CA ARG A 74 -9.37 -14.53 -3.48
C ARG A 74 -8.44 -13.52 -4.10
N ILE A 75 -8.07 -12.53 -3.30
CA ILE A 75 -7.21 -11.42 -3.75
C ILE A 75 -5.85 -11.39 -3.06
N ILE A 76 -5.73 -12.03 -1.91
CA ILE A 76 -4.50 -12.03 -1.13
C ILE A 76 -4.40 -13.30 -0.28
N ASP A 77 -3.19 -13.83 -0.15
CA ASP A 77 -2.83 -14.84 0.84
C ASP A 77 -1.84 -14.22 1.82
N VAL A 78 -2.19 -14.22 3.08
CA VAL A 78 -1.34 -13.64 4.12
C VAL A 78 -0.58 -14.72 4.88
N SER A 79 0.57 -14.36 5.45
CA SER A 79 1.33 -15.26 6.32
C SER A 79 0.54 -15.60 7.58
N THR A 80 0.91 -16.70 8.23
CA THR A 80 0.27 -17.13 9.48
C THR A 80 0.34 -16.04 10.55
N SER A 81 1.44 -15.31 10.65
CA SER A 81 1.58 -14.19 11.60
C SER A 81 0.57 -13.07 11.30
N ALA A 82 0.41 -12.71 10.04
CA ALA A 82 -0.57 -11.73 9.62
C ALA A 82 -1.99 -12.22 9.87
N ALA A 83 -2.27 -13.49 9.58
CA ALA A 83 -3.58 -14.09 9.83
C ALA A 83 -3.97 -14.08 11.31
N ARG A 84 -3.02 -14.36 12.20
CA ARG A 84 -3.23 -14.22 13.64
C ARG A 84 -3.58 -12.81 14.04
N ALA A 85 -2.82 -11.85 13.55
CA ALA A 85 -3.06 -10.44 13.84
C ALA A 85 -4.42 -9.96 13.34
N LEU A 86 -4.88 -10.49 12.19
CA LEU A 86 -6.22 -10.22 11.64
C LEU A 86 -7.35 -10.97 12.35
N GLY A 87 -7.04 -11.93 13.21
CA GLY A 87 -8.04 -12.76 13.89
C GLY A 87 -8.77 -13.74 12.96
N MET A 88 -8.12 -14.20 11.88
CA MET A 88 -8.75 -15.03 10.87
C MET A 88 -8.37 -16.51 10.89
N ILE A 89 -7.57 -16.94 11.85
CA ILE A 89 -7.06 -18.32 11.88
C ILE A 89 -8.21 -19.34 11.89
N ASP A 90 -9.20 -19.15 12.73
CA ASP A 90 -10.32 -20.11 12.86
C ASP A 90 -11.23 -20.13 11.63
N ALA A 91 -11.48 -18.96 11.04
CA ALA A 91 -12.30 -18.86 9.85
C ALA A 91 -11.59 -19.36 8.58
N GLY A 92 -10.28 -19.24 8.52
CA GLY A 92 -9.43 -19.64 7.39
C GLY A 92 -9.52 -18.75 6.16
N VAL A 93 -10.70 -18.32 5.78
CA VAL A 93 -10.97 -17.41 4.67
C VAL A 93 -11.92 -16.33 5.16
N VAL A 94 -11.54 -15.06 4.94
CA VAL A 94 -12.34 -13.91 5.37
C VAL A 94 -12.35 -12.84 4.29
N ARG A 95 -13.36 -11.98 4.34
CA ARG A 95 -13.42 -10.81 3.47
C ARG A 95 -12.53 -9.71 4.02
N VAL A 96 -11.73 -9.12 3.14
CA VAL A 96 -10.78 -8.06 3.46
C VAL A 96 -10.85 -6.93 2.46
N VAL A 97 -10.30 -5.80 2.86
CA VAL A 97 -9.96 -4.68 2.00
C VAL A 97 -8.43 -4.57 1.96
N VAL A 98 -7.86 -4.51 0.77
CA VAL A 98 -6.42 -4.40 0.53
C VAL A 98 -6.11 -3.06 -0.10
N GLU A 99 -5.18 -2.32 0.48
CA GLU A 99 -4.72 -1.03 0.00
C GLU A 99 -3.20 -0.98 -0.01
N PRO A 100 -2.58 -0.40 -1.05
CA PRO A 100 -1.16 -0.13 -0.97
C PRO A 100 -0.86 0.90 0.12
N VAL A 101 0.18 0.63 0.91
CA VAL A 101 0.68 1.61 1.87
C VAL A 101 1.40 2.69 1.09
N ILE A 102 0.91 3.91 1.21
CA ILE A 102 1.58 5.08 0.69
C ILE A 102 2.59 5.49 1.75
N ASP A 103 3.87 5.34 1.46
CA ASP A 103 4.91 5.90 2.27
C ASP A 103 4.84 7.42 2.15
N SER A 104 3.96 8.03 2.91
CA SER A 104 3.80 9.48 3.01
C SER A 104 4.92 10.12 3.83
N LYS A 105 5.95 9.36 4.15
CA LYS A 105 7.19 9.95 4.57
C LYS A 105 7.90 10.40 3.31
N PRO A 106 7.87 11.69 2.98
CA PRO A 106 8.83 12.19 2.03
C PRO A 106 10.16 11.72 2.59
N ALA A 107 10.99 11.16 1.73
CA ALA A 107 12.39 11.01 2.06
C ALA A 107 12.88 12.42 2.36
N VAL A 108 12.67 12.86 3.56
CA VAL A 108 13.44 13.96 4.11
C VAL A 108 14.82 13.33 4.26
N HIS A 109 15.54 13.36 3.15
CA HIS A 109 16.96 13.43 3.29
C HIS A 109 17.13 14.61 4.23
N PRO A 110 17.68 14.43 5.41
CA PRO A 110 18.16 15.58 6.11
C PRO A 110 19.04 16.25 5.05
N ILE A 111 18.59 17.40 4.59
CA ILE A 111 19.50 18.28 3.92
C ILE A 111 20.48 18.54 5.03
N GLU A 112 21.53 17.74 5.00
CA GLU A 112 22.68 18.08 5.76
C GLU A 112 23.07 19.43 5.24
N ILE A 113 22.66 20.45 5.97
CA ILE A 113 23.28 21.76 5.85
C ILE A 113 24.67 21.58 6.48
N SER A 114 25.42 20.66 5.90
CA SER A 114 26.81 20.58 6.13
C SER A 114 27.44 21.66 5.29
N SER A 115 27.92 22.60 5.92
CA SER A 115 28.58 23.78 5.45
C SER A 115 27.68 24.99 5.34
N VAL A 116 27.36 25.51 6.46
CA VAL A 116 27.68 26.91 6.62
C VAL A 116 29.19 26.98 6.41
N PRO A 117 29.69 27.54 5.30
CA PRO A 117 31.06 27.90 5.30
C PRO A 117 31.22 28.93 6.43
N THR A 118 31.85 28.53 7.46
CA THR A 118 32.37 29.45 8.41
C THR A 118 33.51 30.16 7.70
N GLY A 119 33.15 30.87 6.71
CA GLY A 119 33.99 31.83 6.03
C GLY A 119 34.10 33.00 6.91
N VAL A 120 34.80 32.76 7.92
CA VAL A 120 35.10 33.81 8.80
C VAL A 120 36.15 34.65 8.30
N LEU A 121 35.89 35.87 8.37
CA LEU A 121 36.79 37.00 8.16
C LEU A 121 36.89 37.41 6.78
#